data_6e8656aa5a516686d0f483f2386abc98
#
_entry.id   6e8656aa5a516686d0f483f2386abc98
#
_cell.length_a   1.000
_cell.length_b   1.000
_cell.length_c   1.000
_cell.angle_alpha   90.00
_cell.angle_beta   90.00
_cell.angle_gamma   90.00
#
_symmetry.space_group_name_H-M   'P 1'
#
loop_
_entity.id
_entity.type
_entity.pdbx_description
1 polymer ?
#
loop_
_entity_poly.entity_id
_entity_poly.type
_entity_poly.pdbx_seq_one_letter_code
_entity_poly.pdbx_strand_id
1 'polypeptide(L)'
;MRSTDAGAYSVRPIGLVSSSRLRPVDDDWADVAATITLLPPFDQSSLAGLDEFSHVEVIFLFHVADPDAVSTGTRRPRGNPDWPEVGIFAQRAKDRPNRIGLSTCELVAVHGATLEVRALDAIDGTPVLDIKPYMTEFAPRQRVRQPPWSHELMAGYF
;
A
#
# COMPACT_ATOMS: atom_id res chain seq x y z
N MET A 1 -30.04 -18.59 -9.49
CA MET A 1 -29.71 -17.34 -8.82
C MET A 1 -28.47 -17.58 -7.96
N ARG A 2 -27.32 -17.02 -8.31
CA ARG A 2 -26.12 -17.18 -7.46
C ARG A 2 -26.31 -16.25 -6.27
N SER A 3 -26.07 -16.75 -5.05
CA SER A 3 -26.05 -15.92 -3.84
C SER A 3 -25.08 -14.76 -4.04
N THR A 4 -25.54 -13.53 -3.79
CA THR A 4 -24.69 -12.33 -3.82
C THR A 4 -23.89 -12.15 -2.53
N ASP A 5 -24.09 -13.03 -1.56
CA ASP A 5 -23.30 -13.06 -0.34
C ASP A 5 -21.99 -13.79 -0.58
N ALA A 6 -20.96 -13.02 -0.92
CA ALA A 6 -19.60 -13.54 -1.10
C ALA A 6 -18.94 -13.94 0.22
N GLY A 7 -19.59 -13.69 1.37
CA GLY A 7 -19.03 -13.93 2.69
C GLY A 7 -17.87 -13.01 3.04
N ALA A 8 -17.36 -13.12 4.26
CA ALA A 8 -16.16 -12.48 4.72
C ALA A 8 -14.97 -13.45 4.67
N TYR A 9 -13.82 -12.96 4.24
CA TYR A 9 -12.55 -13.68 4.29
C TYR A 9 -11.65 -13.02 5.32
N SER A 10 -10.99 -13.79 6.17
CA SER A 10 -10.01 -13.28 7.10
C SER A 10 -8.59 -13.49 6.55
N VAL A 11 -7.77 -12.47 6.72
CA VAL A 11 -6.34 -12.52 6.42
C VAL A 11 -5.55 -12.23 7.70
N ARG A 12 -4.32 -12.75 7.79
CA ARG A 12 -3.43 -12.51 8.92
C ARG A 12 -2.21 -11.74 8.45
N PRO A 13 -1.74 -10.76 9.23
CA PRO A 13 -0.47 -10.10 8.92
C PRO A 13 0.69 -11.09 8.88
N ILE A 14 1.56 -10.91 7.89
CA ILE A 14 2.79 -11.68 7.74
C ILE A 14 4.01 -10.92 8.26
N GLY A 15 3.88 -9.62 8.50
CA GLY A 15 4.94 -8.75 8.97
C GLY A 15 4.40 -7.43 9.50
N LEU A 16 5.28 -6.65 10.09
CA LEU A 16 5.01 -5.30 10.60
C LEU A 16 6.02 -4.31 10.03
N VAL A 17 5.53 -3.12 9.68
CA VAL A 17 6.35 -1.98 9.27
C VAL A 17 6.92 -1.28 10.49
N SER A 18 8.22 -0.96 10.47
CA SER A 18 8.82 0.04 11.35
C SER A 18 9.28 1.23 10.51
N SER A 19 8.83 2.42 10.83
CA SER A 19 9.04 3.64 10.07
C SER A 19 9.20 4.85 10.98
N SER A 20 9.93 5.85 10.50
CA SER A 20 9.98 7.18 11.16
C SER A 20 8.66 7.94 11.04
N ARG A 21 7.79 7.55 10.11
CA ARG A 21 6.46 8.15 9.90
C ARG A 21 5.45 7.52 10.86
N LEU A 22 5.08 8.27 11.90
CA LEU A 22 4.14 7.82 12.94
C LEU A 22 2.68 8.16 12.64
N ARG A 23 2.45 9.08 11.70
CA ARG A 23 1.12 9.59 11.36
C ARG A 23 0.86 9.49 9.85
N PRO A 24 -0.38 9.29 9.43
CA PRO A 24 -0.75 9.26 8.02
C PRO A 24 -0.69 10.68 7.44
N VAL A 25 0.47 11.05 6.88
CA VAL A 25 0.70 12.28 6.14
C VAL A 25 0.55 11.97 4.66
N ASP A 26 0.03 12.90 3.89
CA ASP A 26 -0.27 12.63 2.48
C ASP A 26 0.97 12.58 1.59
N ASP A 27 2.00 13.39 1.85
CA ASP A 27 3.09 13.64 0.89
C ASP A 27 4.50 13.32 1.46
N ASP A 28 5.54 13.50 0.62
CA ASP A 28 6.96 13.36 0.96
C ASP A 28 7.38 11.93 1.34
N TRP A 29 6.96 10.95 0.56
CA TRP A 29 7.29 9.54 0.83
C TRP A 29 8.56 9.04 0.13
N ALA A 30 9.07 9.74 -0.90
CA ALA A 30 10.18 9.28 -1.75
C ALA A 30 11.40 8.78 -0.98
N ASP A 31 11.82 9.54 0.03
CA ASP A 31 13.05 9.26 0.80
C ASP A 31 12.78 8.58 2.15
N VAL A 32 11.54 8.20 2.41
CA VAL A 32 11.19 7.53 3.66
C VAL A 32 11.73 6.09 3.65
N ALA A 33 12.71 5.84 4.52
CA ALA A 33 13.20 4.51 4.80
C ALA A 33 12.32 3.82 5.83
N ALA A 34 12.06 2.54 5.63
CA ALA A 34 11.33 1.71 6.55
C ALA A 34 11.89 0.29 6.54
N THR A 35 11.54 -0.49 7.56
CA THR A 35 11.79 -1.93 7.60
C THR A 35 10.49 -2.69 7.70
N ILE A 36 10.46 -3.89 7.14
CA ILE A 36 9.37 -4.85 7.32
C ILE A 36 9.96 -6.08 7.98
N THR A 37 9.55 -6.37 9.19
CA THR A 37 9.98 -7.57 9.92
C THR A 37 8.87 -8.62 9.86
N LEU A 38 9.22 -9.81 9.38
CA LEU A 38 8.29 -10.93 9.31
C LEU A 38 7.86 -11.40 10.70
N LEU A 39 6.62 -11.85 10.80
CA LEU A 39 6.04 -12.45 12.00
C LEU A 39 6.12 -13.99 11.92
N PRO A 40 6.27 -14.69 13.04
CA PRO A 40 6.16 -16.15 13.06
C PRO A 40 4.82 -16.63 12.44
N PRO A 41 4.82 -17.74 11.68
CA PRO A 41 5.91 -18.71 11.52
C PRO A 41 6.90 -18.39 10.39
N PHE A 42 6.82 -17.22 9.77
CA PHE A 42 7.70 -16.83 8.66
C PHE A 42 9.08 -16.44 9.18
N ASP A 43 10.12 -16.81 8.45
CA ASP A 43 11.52 -16.54 8.77
C ASP A 43 12.30 -16.14 7.49
N GLN A 44 13.62 -16.10 7.59
CA GLN A 44 14.51 -15.74 6.47
C GLN A 44 14.31 -16.63 5.24
N SER A 45 13.84 -17.87 5.38
CA SER A 45 13.62 -18.76 4.23
C SER A 45 12.49 -18.27 3.35
N SER A 46 11.51 -17.56 3.93
CA SER A 46 10.42 -16.94 3.18
C SER A 46 10.87 -15.77 2.30
N LEU A 47 12.06 -15.21 2.53
CA LEU A 47 12.66 -14.11 1.79
C LEU A 47 13.78 -14.56 0.85
N ALA A 48 14.09 -15.85 0.78
CA ALA A 48 15.18 -16.36 -0.03
C ALA A 48 15.01 -15.98 -1.50
N GLY A 49 16.03 -15.35 -2.09
CA GLY A 49 16.04 -14.89 -3.49
C GLY A 49 15.33 -13.57 -3.73
N LEU A 50 14.70 -12.97 -2.72
CA LEU A 50 14.04 -11.67 -2.89
C LEU A 50 15.05 -10.54 -3.13
N ASP A 51 16.24 -10.66 -2.61
CA ASP A 51 17.35 -9.71 -2.78
C ASP A 51 17.90 -9.61 -4.22
N GLU A 52 17.47 -10.52 -5.10
CA GLU A 52 17.75 -10.40 -6.55
C GLU A 52 16.83 -9.39 -7.26
N PHE A 53 15.77 -8.92 -6.58
CA PHE A 53 14.83 -7.93 -7.10
C PHE A 53 15.13 -6.54 -6.56
N SER A 54 15.01 -5.52 -7.39
CA SER A 54 15.22 -4.12 -6.99
C SER A 54 14.02 -3.50 -6.28
N HIS A 55 12.82 -4.05 -6.48
CA HIS A 55 11.56 -3.52 -5.94
C HIS A 55 10.66 -4.65 -5.47
N VAL A 56 9.79 -4.31 -4.54
CA VAL A 56 8.73 -5.17 -4.05
C VAL A 56 7.38 -4.45 -4.07
N GLU A 57 6.33 -5.20 -4.24
CA GLU A 57 4.96 -4.75 -4.01
C GLU A 57 4.54 -5.19 -2.60
N VAL A 58 4.13 -4.24 -1.80
CA VAL A 58 3.71 -4.45 -0.41
C VAL A 58 2.22 -4.21 -0.31
N ILE A 59 1.49 -5.22 0.14
CA ILE A 59 0.05 -5.13 0.43
C ILE A 59 -0.10 -5.03 1.94
N PHE A 60 -0.77 -3.98 2.41
CA PHE A 60 -0.84 -3.66 3.83
C PHE A 60 -2.21 -3.14 4.24
N LEU A 61 -2.45 -3.06 5.54
CA LEU A 61 -3.69 -2.56 6.11
C LEU A 61 -3.52 -1.12 6.59
N PHE A 62 -4.42 -0.22 6.19
CA PHE A 62 -4.54 1.11 6.81
C PHE A 62 -5.12 0.97 8.22
N HIS A 63 -4.29 0.51 9.16
CA HIS A 63 -4.73 0.04 10.49
C HIS A 63 -5.25 1.15 11.40
N VAL A 64 -4.80 2.40 11.19
CA VAL A 64 -5.28 3.57 11.97
C VAL A 64 -6.45 4.28 11.27
N ALA A 65 -6.88 3.84 10.09
CA ALA A 65 -8.06 4.39 9.45
C ALA A 65 -9.31 3.96 10.22
N ASP A 66 -10.18 4.94 10.49
CA ASP A 66 -11.43 4.69 11.19
C ASP A 66 -12.34 3.77 10.38
N PRO A 67 -12.74 2.60 10.91
CA PRO A 67 -13.65 1.69 10.22
C PRO A 67 -15.02 2.34 9.92
N ASP A 68 -15.45 3.28 10.75
CA ASP A 68 -16.75 3.96 10.59
C ASP A 68 -16.69 5.12 9.58
N ALA A 69 -15.48 5.57 9.22
CA ALA A 69 -15.25 6.60 8.21
C ALA A 69 -15.05 6.06 6.78
N VAL A 70 -15.25 4.77 6.57
CA VAL A 70 -15.08 4.13 5.25
C VAL A 70 -16.07 4.69 4.25
N SER A 71 -15.57 5.22 3.14
CA SER A 71 -16.39 5.65 2.01
C SER A 71 -16.77 4.46 1.14
N THR A 72 -18.03 4.40 0.76
CA THR A 72 -18.57 3.39 -0.17
C THR A 72 -19.10 4.00 -1.48
N GLY A 73 -19.17 5.32 -1.53
CA GLY A 73 -19.73 6.09 -2.65
C GLY A 73 -18.67 7.01 -3.28
N THR A 74 -19.14 8.20 -3.63
CA THR A 74 -18.30 9.27 -4.21
C THR A 74 -17.81 10.23 -3.13
N ARG A 75 -16.64 10.81 -3.38
CA ARG A 75 -16.12 11.94 -2.59
C ARG A 75 -15.05 12.68 -3.41
N ARG A 76 -14.77 13.91 -3.00
CA ARG A 76 -13.63 14.66 -3.57
C ARG A 76 -12.32 14.17 -2.97
N PRO A 77 -11.32 13.87 -3.80
CA PRO A 77 -9.99 13.50 -3.31
C PRO A 77 -9.44 14.59 -2.37
N ARG A 78 -8.94 14.22 -1.20
CA ARG A 78 -8.47 15.13 -0.12
C ARG A 78 -9.46 16.24 0.25
N GLY A 79 -10.74 16.14 -0.10
CA GLY A 79 -11.74 17.18 0.10
C GLY A 79 -11.52 18.45 -0.75
N ASN A 80 -10.65 18.41 -1.75
CA ASN A 80 -10.33 19.56 -2.57
C ASN A 80 -11.52 19.93 -3.50
N PRO A 81 -12.09 21.14 -3.37
CA PRO A 81 -13.23 21.56 -4.17
C PRO A 81 -12.92 21.74 -5.66
N ASP A 82 -11.65 21.94 -6.02
CA ASP A 82 -11.22 22.13 -7.40
C ASP A 82 -11.14 20.80 -8.18
N TRP A 83 -11.18 19.68 -7.48
CA TRP A 83 -11.15 18.35 -8.10
C TRP A 83 -12.55 17.73 -8.18
N PRO A 84 -12.80 16.88 -9.18
CA PRO A 84 -14.10 16.26 -9.34
C PRO A 84 -14.43 15.33 -8.18
N GLU A 85 -15.72 15.16 -7.94
CA GLU A 85 -16.22 14.12 -7.07
C GLU A 85 -16.19 12.77 -7.82
N VAL A 86 -15.45 11.80 -7.29
CA VAL A 86 -15.22 10.50 -7.93
C VAL A 86 -15.45 9.36 -6.94
N GLY A 87 -15.80 8.20 -7.45
CA GLY A 87 -16.00 7.00 -6.64
C GLY A 87 -14.76 6.60 -5.84
N ILE A 88 -14.97 5.93 -4.71
CA ILE A 88 -13.86 5.52 -3.84
C ILE A 88 -12.86 4.60 -4.57
N PHE A 89 -13.30 3.79 -5.52
CA PHE A 89 -12.42 2.91 -6.29
C PHE A 89 -11.67 3.64 -7.43
N ALA A 90 -12.01 4.90 -7.70
CA ALA A 90 -11.20 5.78 -8.54
C ALA A 90 -10.16 6.57 -7.73
N GLN A 91 -9.99 6.25 -6.46
CA GLN A 91 -9.05 6.87 -5.52
C GLN A 91 -8.18 5.81 -4.85
N ARG A 92 -7.00 6.21 -4.37
CA ARG A 92 -6.10 5.38 -3.56
C ARG A 92 -6.15 5.75 -2.07
N ALA A 93 -7.24 6.37 -1.62
CA ALA A 93 -7.41 6.84 -0.25
C ALA A 93 -7.51 5.70 0.77
N LYS A 94 -7.09 5.98 2.01
CA LYS A 94 -7.11 5.03 3.13
C LYS A 94 -8.51 4.65 3.63
N ASP A 95 -9.48 5.60 3.51
CA ASP A 95 -10.85 5.42 3.99
C ASP A 95 -11.70 4.67 2.94
N ARG A 96 -11.27 3.48 2.61
CA ARG A 96 -11.82 2.61 1.56
C ARG A 96 -12.30 1.28 2.11
N PRO A 97 -13.22 0.58 1.41
CA PRO A 97 -13.62 -0.78 1.79
C PRO A 97 -12.40 -1.68 1.98
N ASN A 98 -12.43 -2.49 3.04
CA ASN A 98 -11.34 -3.36 3.49
C ASN A 98 -10.05 -2.65 3.91
N ARG A 99 -9.91 -1.35 3.70
CA ARG A 99 -8.75 -0.52 4.10
C ARG A 99 -7.40 -1.10 3.68
N ILE A 100 -7.34 -1.68 2.47
CA ILE A 100 -6.12 -2.30 1.93
C ILE A 100 -5.33 -1.27 1.13
N GLY A 101 -4.04 -1.14 1.44
CA GLY A 101 -3.04 -0.38 0.71
C GLY A 101 -2.17 -1.29 -0.16
N LEU A 102 -1.63 -0.72 -1.22
CA LEU A 102 -0.66 -1.35 -2.11
C LEU A 102 0.36 -0.31 -2.53
N SER A 103 1.63 -0.61 -2.31
CA SER A 103 2.75 0.20 -2.79
C SER A 103 3.78 -0.65 -3.49
N THR A 104 4.34 -0.11 -4.57
CA THR A 104 5.61 -0.57 -5.12
C THR A 104 6.72 0.29 -4.53
N CYS A 105 7.66 -0.32 -3.83
CA CYS A 105 8.77 0.38 -3.18
C CYS A 105 10.11 -0.25 -3.50
N GLU A 106 11.19 0.54 -3.35
CA GLU A 106 12.56 0.06 -3.54
C GLU A 106 12.90 -0.95 -2.44
N LEU A 107 13.46 -2.09 -2.82
CA LEU A 107 14.08 -3.03 -1.90
C LEU A 107 15.56 -2.68 -1.75
N VAL A 108 15.93 -2.16 -0.58
CA VAL A 108 17.30 -1.74 -0.29
C VAL A 108 18.17 -2.91 0.14
N ALA A 109 17.66 -3.75 1.04
CA ALA A 109 18.38 -4.92 1.55
C ALA A 109 17.44 -5.94 2.19
N VAL A 110 17.94 -7.17 2.34
CA VAL A 110 17.29 -8.24 3.11
C VAL A 110 18.27 -8.72 4.17
N HIS A 111 17.85 -8.69 5.43
CA HIS A 111 18.66 -9.12 6.58
C HIS A 111 17.85 -10.09 7.46
N GLY A 112 18.16 -11.40 7.36
CA GLY A 112 17.41 -12.41 8.08
C GLY A 112 15.92 -12.38 7.69
N ALA A 113 15.04 -12.16 8.66
CA ALA A 113 13.60 -12.05 8.46
C ALA A 113 13.12 -10.59 8.29
N THR A 114 13.99 -9.68 7.91
CA THR A 114 13.68 -8.25 7.78
C THR A 114 14.08 -7.73 6.40
N LEU A 115 13.18 -6.94 5.79
CA LEU A 115 13.47 -6.17 4.58
C LEU A 115 13.72 -4.70 4.96
N GLU A 116 14.71 -4.08 4.33
CA GLU A 116 14.85 -2.63 4.28
C GLU A 116 14.28 -2.12 2.97
N VAL A 117 13.36 -1.16 3.04
CA VAL A 117 12.66 -0.60 1.87
C VAL A 117 12.68 0.93 1.90
N ARG A 118 12.48 1.54 0.74
CA ARG A 118 12.35 3.00 0.59
C ARG A 118 11.11 3.33 -0.23
N ALA A 119 10.50 4.47 0.08
CA ALA A 119 9.28 4.95 -0.56
C ALA A 119 8.06 4.04 -0.33
N LEU A 120 8.01 3.34 0.80
CA LEU A 120 6.81 2.66 1.25
C LEU A 120 5.92 3.67 1.99
N ASP A 121 4.73 3.94 1.46
CA ASP A 121 3.77 4.89 2.05
C ASP A 121 2.92 4.25 3.16
N ALA A 122 3.60 3.58 4.08
CA ALA A 122 3.01 2.96 5.27
C ALA A 122 3.69 3.50 6.55
N ILE A 123 2.86 3.87 7.52
CA ILE A 123 3.33 4.39 8.80
C ILE A 123 3.86 3.28 9.71
N ASP A 124 4.50 3.68 10.80
CA ASP A 124 4.98 2.76 11.83
C ASP A 124 3.86 1.86 12.37
N GLY A 125 4.16 0.59 12.63
CA GLY A 125 3.20 -0.41 13.12
C GLY A 125 2.22 -0.94 12.08
N THR A 126 2.31 -0.52 10.81
CA THR A 126 1.40 -0.99 9.76
C THR A 126 1.52 -2.49 9.55
N PRO A 127 0.40 -3.26 9.65
CA PRO A 127 0.39 -4.67 9.35
C PRO A 127 0.56 -4.93 7.84
N VAL A 128 1.53 -5.76 7.48
CA VAL A 128 1.75 -6.21 6.11
C VAL A 128 0.99 -7.51 5.89
N LEU A 129 0.21 -7.57 4.81
CA LEU A 129 -0.64 -8.70 4.47
C LEU A 129 0.03 -9.63 3.44
N ASP A 130 0.83 -9.07 2.53
CA ASP A 130 1.54 -9.81 1.49
C ASP A 130 2.73 -9.00 0.96
N ILE A 131 3.73 -9.70 0.46
CA ILE A 131 4.89 -9.13 -0.22
C ILE A 131 5.10 -9.92 -1.51
N LYS A 132 5.25 -9.20 -2.62
CA LYS A 132 5.58 -9.81 -3.93
C LYS A 132 6.80 -9.12 -4.53
N PRO A 133 7.67 -9.85 -5.23
CA PRO A 133 8.69 -9.20 -6.04
C PRO A 133 8.01 -8.40 -7.16
N TYR A 134 8.54 -7.21 -7.46
CA TYR A 134 8.07 -6.50 -8.63
C TYR A 134 8.70 -7.11 -9.90
N MET A 135 7.86 -7.45 -10.85
CA MET A 135 8.26 -7.95 -12.15
C MET A 135 7.67 -7.06 -13.24
N THR A 136 8.50 -6.63 -14.19
CA THR A 136 8.08 -5.71 -15.26
C THR A 136 6.93 -6.25 -16.10
N GLU A 137 6.77 -7.57 -16.16
CA GLU A 137 5.68 -8.25 -16.89
C GLU A 137 4.30 -7.98 -16.28
N PHE A 138 4.23 -7.55 -15.00
CA PHE A 138 2.99 -7.14 -14.34
C PHE A 138 2.69 -5.64 -14.50
N ALA A 139 3.60 -4.86 -15.10
CA ALA A 139 3.31 -3.48 -15.47
C ALA A 139 2.25 -3.41 -16.59
N PRO A 140 1.52 -2.30 -16.72
CA PRO A 140 0.58 -2.12 -17.81
C PRO A 140 1.27 -2.29 -19.19
N ARG A 141 0.68 -3.13 -20.04
CA ARG A 141 1.23 -3.43 -21.38
C ARG A 141 0.90 -2.35 -22.41
N GLN A 142 -0.14 -1.56 -22.13
CA GLN A 142 -0.59 -0.46 -22.96
C GLN A 142 -0.20 0.88 -22.34
N ARG A 143 -0.32 1.96 -23.12
CA ARG A 143 -0.10 3.31 -22.60
C ARG A 143 -1.02 3.59 -21.41
N VAL A 144 -0.43 3.96 -20.28
CA VAL A 144 -1.16 4.37 -19.08
C VAL A 144 -1.83 5.73 -19.33
N ARG A 145 -3.08 5.85 -18.90
CA ARG A 145 -3.87 7.07 -18.92
C ARG A 145 -4.45 7.30 -17.54
N GLN A 146 -4.34 8.51 -17.05
CA GLN A 146 -4.96 8.96 -15.82
C GLN A 146 -5.44 10.40 -15.96
N PRO A 147 -6.47 10.83 -15.19
CA PRO A 147 -7.02 12.18 -15.32
C PRO A 147 -6.05 13.23 -14.76
N PRO A 148 -6.10 14.50 -15.24
CA PRO A 148 -5.20 15.57 -14.80
C PRO A 148 -5.17 15.77 -13.28
N TRP A 149 -6.31 15.76 -12.61
CA TRP A 149 -6.39 15.96 -11.16
C TRP A 149 -5.55 14.93 -10.37
N SER A 150 -5.39 13.72 -10.90
CA SER A 150 -4.61 12.70 -10.20
C SER A 150 -3.10 12.97 -10.27
N HIS A 151 -2.62 13.62 -11.33
CA HIS A 151 -1.25 14.13 -11.41
C HIS A 151 -1.02 15.26 -10.41
N GLU A 152 -2.00 16.18 -10.30
CA GLU A 152 -1.95 17.28 -9.32
C GLU A 152 -1.92 16.75 -7.88
N LEU A 153 -2.79 15.76 -7.57
CA LEU A 153 -2.83 15.11 -6.26
C LEU A 153 -1.50 14.45 -5.89
N MET A 154 -0.84 13.83 -6.87
CA MET A 154 0.42 13.11 -6.65
C MET A 154 1.65 14.02 -6.69
N ALA A 155 1.50 15.30 -7.02
CA ALA A 155 2.61 16.25 -6.99
C ALA A 155 3.16 16.38 -5.56
N GLY A 156 4.42 15.97 -5.34
CA GLY A 156 5.07 15.94 -4.03
C GLY A 156 4.72 14.74 -3.14
N TYR A 157 4.02 13.74 -3.67
CA TYR A 157 3.73 12.52 -2.91
C TYR A 157 4.98 11.65 -2.73
N PHE A 158 5.74 11.46 -3.82
CA PHE A 158 7.05 10.81 -3.86
C PHE A 158 8.15 11.78 -4.23
#